data_73c3bd2a3c4e7f379d5554c1c9e16575
#
_entry.id   73c3bd2a3c4e7f379d5554c1c9e16575
#
_cell.length_a   1.000
_cell.length_b   1.000
_cell.length_c   1.000
_cell.angle_alpha   90.00
_cell.angle_beta   90.00
_cell.angle_gamma   90.00
#
_symmetry.space_group_name_H-M   'P 1'
#
loop_
_entity.id
_entity.type
_entity.pdbx_description
1 polymer ?
#
loop_
_entity_poly.entity_id
_entity_poly.type
_entity_poly.pdbx_seq_one_letter_code
_entity_poly.pdbx_strand_id
1 'polypeptide(L)'
;SLPNDAYQLAVERGAEWYVKGRFLIHPDWKDQWTAVDTLGLPVGPPLDPIQPSGDGSLGIMEGHYSYINQDGSQPYRYWLRADCVSEAAMTFAMANGIKEKGQHKETARNLLDFLFNSNAFKTPESKDPKMSSYGLIGWAGTRPSRYYGDDNARVLLGSILGSQALGDTKWNTQILELILANFRTSGEKGFRSNAMNGSDIDEKTWQELMKGQIVNPAPHFESWLWANYLWLYDKTGYQPLLDKVKTAIEITMANYPENWIWTNGIQQERARMILPLAWLVRAEDTKQHREWLGMICDDLLKNQVASGALREELGEGSKGKYGAPKSNEHYGHNEAPVIHTNGDPLADMLYTSNFAFFALNEAAQA
;
A
#
# COMPACT_ATOMS: atom_id res chain seq x y z
N SER A 1 -8.39 8.83 29.28
CA SER A 1 -6.99 8.80 28.80
C SER A 1 -6.62 7.39 28.39
N LEU A 2 -5.83 7.24 27.35
CA LEU A 2 -5.27 5.96 26.96
C LEU A 2 -4.26 5.47 28.02
N PRO A 3 -4.09 4.14 28.19
CA PRO A 3 -3.00 3.59 28.98
C PRO A 3 -1.64 4.07 28.47
N ASN A 4 -0.63 4.14 29.36
CA ASN A 4 0.72 4.59 28.97
C ASN A 4 1.38 3.71 27.91
N ASP A 5 0.98 2.45 27.82
CA ASP A 5 1.48 1.45 26.87
C ASP A 5 0.52 1.19 25.70
N ALA A 6 -0.45 2.09 25.46
CA ALA A 6 -1.51 1.89 24.47
C ALA A 6 -0.98 1.58 23.06
N TYR A 7 0.07 2.27 22.62
CA TYR A 7 0.67 2.02 21.30
C TYR A 7 1.37 0.66 21.22
N GLN A 8 2.08 0.26 22.27
CA GLN A 8 2.71 -1.05 22.35
C GLN A 8 1.67 -2.16 22.29
N LEU A 9 0.61 -2.02 23.11
CA LEU A 9 -0.50 -2.97 23.11
C LEU A 9 -1.20 -3.04 21.75
N ALA A 10 -1.38 -1.92 21.05
CA ALA A 10 -1.99 -1.89 19.72
C ALA A 10 -1.16 -2.70 18.70
N VAL A 11 0.16 -2.51 18.68
CA VAL A 11 1.05 -3.25 17.77
C VAL A 11 1.09 -4.74 18.11
N GLU A 12 1.20 -5.10 19.40
CA GLU A 12 1.16 -6.50 19.84
C GLU A 12 -0.16 -7.18 19.44
N ARG A 13 -1.30 -6.53 19.69
CA ARG A 13 -2.61 -7.06 19.32
C ARG A 13 -2.79 -7.17 17.81
N GLY A 14 -2.26 -6.22 17.05
CA GLY A 14 -2.26 -6.27 15.59
C GLY A 14 -1.50 -7.49 15.07
N ALA A 15 -0.30 -7.76 15.57
CA ALA A 15 0.46 -8.95 15.19
C ALA A 15 -0.25 -10.24 15.61
N GLU A 16 -0.81 -10.29 16.83
CA GLU A 16 -1.60 -11.43 17.30
C GLU A 16 -2.87 -11.66 16.49
N TRP A 17 -3.49 -10.61 15.96
CA TRP A 17 -4.69 -10.74 15.13
C TRP A 17 -4.42 -11.54 13.86
N TYR A 18 -3.30 -11.32 13.19
CA TYR A 18 -2.90 -12.13 12.03
C TYR A 18 -2.76 -13.61 12.37
N VAL A 19 -2.16 -13.91 13.52
CA VAL A 19 -1.97 -15.30 13.97
C VAL A 19 -3.30 -15.94 14.38
N LYS A 20 -4.09 -15.25 15.22
CA LYS A 20 -5.38 -15.74 15.70
C LYS A 20 -6.42 -15.87 14.58
N GLY A 21 -6.37 -14.97 13.61
CA GLY A 21 -7.21 -15.01 12.41
C GLY A 21 -6.79 -16.07 11.39
N ARG A 22 -5.64 -16.76 11.57
CA ARG A 22 -5.07 -17.74 10.62
C ARG A 22 -4.81 -17.14 9.24
N PHE A 23 -4.44 -15.87 9.19
CA PHE A 23 -4.12 -15.23 7.91
C PHE A 23 -2.78 -15.69 7.34
N LEU A 24 -1.83 -16.09 8.19
CA LEU A 24 -0.58 -16.72 7.76
C LEU A 24 -0.90 -18.11 7.21
N ILE A 25 -0.57 -18.35 5.94
CA ILE A 25 -0.97 -19.55 5.22
C ILE A 25 -0.19 -20.78 5.75
N HIS A 26 -0.93 -21.84 6.06
CA HIS A 26 -0.38 -23.11 6.50
C HIS A 26 -0.61 -24.19 5.44
N PRO A 27 0.31 -25.17 5.24
CA PRO A 27 0.15 -26.24 4.26
C PRO A 27 -1.15 -27.03 4.39
N ASP A 28 -1.63 -27.23 5.63
CA ASP A 28 -2.80 -28.08 5.90
C ASP A 28 -4.12 -27.50 5.36
N TRP A 29 -4.18 -26.19 5.10
CA TRP A 29 -5.42 -25.55 4.65
C TRP A 29 -5.27 -24.57 3.50
N LYS A 30 -4.10 -24.46 2.89
CA LYS A 30 -3.81 -23.50 1.79
C LYS A 30 -4.76 -23.59 0.59
N ASP A 31 -5.48 -24.67 0.42
CA ASP A 31 -6.37 -24.96 -0.70
C ASP A 31 -7.86 -24.98 -0.29
N GLN A 32 -8.23 -24.43 0.88
CA GLN A 32 -9.61 -24.49 1.42
C GLN A 32 -10.60 -23.48 0.83
N TRP A 33 -10.17 -22.55 -0.01
CA TRP A 33 -11.10 -21.67 -0.69
C TRP A 33 -11.93 -22.44 -1.74
N THR A 34 -13.23 -22.13 -1.84
CA THR A 34 -14.18 -22.90 -2.66
C THR A 34 -14.90 -22.08 -3.72
N ALA A 35 -14.74 -20.76 -3.73
CA ALA A 35 -15.42 -19.84 -4.63
C ALA A 35 -14.48 -18.69 -5.05
N VAL A 36 -14.99 -17.87 -5.95
CA VAL A 36 -14.35 -16.60 -6.33
C VAL A 36 -15.37 -15.47 -6.19
N ASP A 37 -14.89 -14.28 -5.89
CA ASP A 37 -15.73 -13.08 -5.87
C ASP A 37 -15.96 -12.52 -7.30
N THR A 38 -16.61 -11.36 -7.38
CA THR A 38 -16.91 -10.70 -8.65
C THR A 38 -15.66 -10.29 -9.46
N LEU A 39 -14.50 -10.23 -8.81
CA LEU A 39 -13.20 -9.93 -9.43
C LEU A 39 -12.43 -11.20 -9.81
N GLY A 40 -12.97 -12.37 -9.51
CA GLY A 40 -12.31 -13.65 -9.73
C GLY A 40 -11.27 -13.97 -8.64
N LEU A 41 -11.42 -13.39 -7.44
CA LEU A 41 -10.51 -13.61 -6.32
C LEU A 41 -11.00 -14.74 -5.42
N PRO A 42 -10.10 -15.59 -4.89
CA PRO A 42 -10.48 -16.70 -4.02
C PRO A 42 -11.18 -16.21 -2.74
N VAL A 43 -12.39 -16.69 -2.50
CA VAL A 43 -13.20 -16.40 -1.32
C VAL A 43 -13.70 -17.72 -0.73
N GLY A 44 -13.70 -17.84 0.57
CA GLY A 44 -14.17 -19.03 1.26
C GLY A 44 -14.63 -18.75 2.70
N PRO A 45 -15.11 -19.78 3.39
CA PRO A 45 -15.54 -19.65 4.78
C PRO A 45 -14.35 -19.29 5.68
N PRO A 46 -14.61 -18.70 6.87
CA PRO A 46 -13.57 -18.56 7.89
C PRO A 46 -12.95 -19.90 8.24
N LEU A 47 -11.66 -19.89 8.55
CA LEU A 47 -10.96 -21.08 9.00
C LEU A 47 -11.42 -21.49 10.40
N ASP A 48 -11.51 -22.78 10.66
CA ASP A 48 -11.78 -23.30 11.99
C ASP A 48 -10.69 -22.83 12.97
N PRO A 49 -11.07 -22.31 14.16
CA PRO A 49 -10.11 -21.87 15.18
C PRO A 49 -9.10 -22.93 15.63
N ILE A 50 -9.38 -24.23 15.42
CA ILE A 50 -8.44 -25.32 15.73
C ILE A 50 -7.35 -25.51 14.67
N GLN A 51 -7.55 -24.98 13.46
CA GLN A 51 -6.54 -25.09 12.38
C GLN A 51 -5.29 -24.30 12.74
N PRO A 52 -4.10 -24.82 12.35
CA PRO A 52 -2.85 -24.14 12.64
C PRO A 52 -2.72 -22.82 11.85
N SER A 53 -2.06 -21.84 12.46
CA SER A 53 -1.55 -20.66 11.75
C SER A 53 -0.21 -21.01 11.11
N GLY A 54 0.07 -20.48 9.92
CA GLY A 54 1.37 -20.59 9.28
C GLY A 54 2.45 -19.77 10.00
N ASP A 55 3.66 -19.89 9.49
CA ASP A 55 4.86 -19.20 9.99
C ASP A 55 5.34 -18.07 9.05
N GLY A 56 4.58 -17.76 7.99
CA GLY A 56 4.91 -16.79 6.96
C GLY A 56 5.65 -17.36 5.75
N SER A 57 6.11 -18.60 5.78
CA SER A 57 6.87 -19.23 4.67
C SER A 57 6.04 -19.45 3.40
N LEU A 58 4.72 -19.50 3.53
CA LEU A 58 3.77 -19.55 2.42
C LEU A 58 3.04 -18.21 2.18
N GLY A 59 3.51 -17.15 2.80
CA GLY A 59 2.88 -15.83 2.72
C GLY A 59 1.70 -15.65 3.66
N ILE A 60 0.92 -14.61 3.39
CA ILE A 60 -0.29 -14.25 4.15
C ILE A 60 -1.42 -13.96 3.17
N MET A 61 -2.62 -14.40 3.48
CA MET A 61 -3.80 -14.02 2.70
C MET A 61 -4.23 -12.58 3.01
N GLU A 62 -5.00 -11.98 2.11
CA GLU A 62 -5.47 -10.59 2.22
C GLU A 62 -6.24 -10.33 3.53
N GLY A 63 -7.08 -11.26 3.96
CA GLY A 63 -7.83 -11.15 5.20
C GLY A 63 -9.32 -11.46 5.05
N HIS A 64 -10.14 -10.66 5.71
CA HIS A 64 -11.59 -10.79 5.61
C HIS A 64 -12.12 -10.18 4.31
N TYR A 65 -13.18 -10.79 3.78
CA TYR A 65 -14.00 -10.17 2.76
C TYR A 65 -14.82 -9.02 3.38
N SER A 66 -15.11 -7.98 2.62
CA SER A 66 -15.80 -6.80 3.16
C SER A 66 -17.25 -7.07 3.58
N TYR A 67 -17.89 -8.10 3.02
CA TYR A 67 -19.26 -8.47 3.34
C TYR A 67 -19.35 -9.15 4.70
N ILE A 68 -20.32 -8.73 5.51
CA ILE A 68 -20.63 -9.33 6.81
C ILE A 68 -22.04 -9.94 6.72
N ASN A 69 -22.16 -11.22 7.04
CA ASN A 69 -23.43 -11.93 7.07
C ASN A 69 -24.31 -11.47 8.25
N GLN A 70 -25.60 -11.79 8.19
CA GLN A 70 -26.56 -11.41 9.26
C GLN A 70 -26.22 -12.01 10.63
N ASP A 71 -25.56 -13.16 10.66
CA ASP A 71 -25.08 -13.82 11.87
C ASP A 71 -23.76 -13.27 12.40
N GLY A 72 -23.21 -12.24 11.73
CA GLY A 72 -21.93 -11.62 12.06
C GLY A 72 -20.72 -12.38 11.53
N SER A 73 -20.89 -13.50 10.85
CA SER A 73 -19.78 -14.20 10.19
C SER A 73 -19.30 -13.42 8.98
N GLN A 74 -18.04 -13.59 8.65
CA GLN A 74 -17.39 -12.88 7.54
C GLN A 74 -16.54 -13.85 6.73
N PRO A 75 -16.76 -13.96 5.41
CA PRO A 75 -15.90 -14.77 4.55
C PRO A 75 -14.46 -14.28 4.58
N TYR A 76 -13.52 -15.16 4.25
CA TYR A 76 -12.12 -14.84 4.07
C TYR A 76 -11.80 -14.69 2.59
N ARG A 77 -10.89 -13.76 2.29
CA ARG A 77 -10.18 -13.67 1.00
C ARG A 77 -8.89 -14.45 1.07
N TYR A 78 -8.91 -15.64 0.50
CA TYR A 78 -7.75 -16.55 0.39
C TYR A 78 -6.82 -16.10 -0.72
N TRP A 79 -6.53 -14.84 -0.79
CA TRP A 79 -5.79 -14.22 -1.87
C TRP A 79 -4.46 -13.66 -1.40
N LEU A 80 -3.40 -13.97 -2.13
CA LEU A 80 -2.06 -13.45 -1.88
C LEU A 80 -1.88 -12.14 -2.62
N ARG A 81 -1.63 -11.08 -1.87
CA ARG A 81 -1.23 -9.76 -2.39
C ARG A 81 0.17 -9.41 -1.90
N ALA A 82 1.00 -8.85 -2.78
CA ALA A 82 2.39 -8.52 -2.47
C ALA A 82 2.51 -7.44 -1.39
N ASP A 83 1.66 -6.40 -1.44
CA ASP A 83 1.58 -5.33 -0.44
C ASP A 83 1.19 -5.86 0.94
N CYS A 84 0.17 -6.73 1.02
CA CYS A 84 -0.24 -7.36 2.27
C CYS A 84 0.90 -8.18 2.91
N VAL A 85 1.65 -8.93 2.11
CA VAL A 85 2.81 -9.70 2.60
C VAL A 85 3.87 -8.78 3.19
N SER A 86 4.19 -7.68 2.51
CA SER A 86 5.20 -6.72 2.95
C SER A 86 4.80 -5.97 4.22
N GLU A 87 3.56 -5.48 4.29
CA GLU A 87 3.05 -4.75 5.45
C GLU A 87 2.89 -5.65 6.68
N ALA A 88 2.49 -6.90 6.49
CA ALA A 88 2.49 -7.88 7.57
C ALA A 88 3.90 -8.18 8.08
N ALA A 89 4.89 -8.32 7.18
CA ALA A 89 6.29 -8.51 7.57
C ALA A 89 6.79 -7.33 8.41
N MET A 90 6.49 -6.10 8.01
CA MET A 90 6.80 -4.88 8.79
C MET A 90 6.15 -4.94 10.18
N THR A 91 4.86 -5.29 10.25
CA THR A 91 4.12 -5.39 11.51
C THR A 91 4.76 -6.39 12.47
N PHE A 92 5.10 -7.58 12.01
CA PHE A 92 5.76 -8.59 12.83
C PHE A 92 7.18 -8.17 13.26
N ALA A 93 7.93 -7.54 12.37
CA ALA A 93 9.28 -7.02 12.69
C ALA A 93 9.21 -5.94 13.78
N MET A 94 8.28 -4.99 13.67
CA MET A 94 8.09 -3.93 14.67
C MET A 94 7.56 -4.50 16.00
N ALA A 95 6.62 -5.43 15.97
CA ALA A 95 6.12 -6.10 17.18
C ALA A 95 7.24 -6.83 17.93
N ASN A 96 8.17 -7.47 17.22
CA ASN A 96 9.36 -8.07 17.81
C ASN A 96 10.27 -7.03 18.48
N GLY A 97 10.39 -5.84 17.91
CA GLY A 97 11.18 -4.73 18.49
C GLY A 97 10.61 -4.19 19.80
N ILE A 98 9.28 -4.26 19.97
CA ILE A 98 8.59 -3.83 21.19
C ILE A 98 8.72 -4.89 22.30
N LYS A 99 8.52 -6.15 21.96
CA LYS A 99 8.62 -7.28 22.88
C LYS A 99 9.25 -8.45 22.16
N GLU A 100 10.46 -8.79 22.54
CA GLU A 100 11.17 -9.91 21.92
C GLU A 100 10.36 -11.19 21.98
N LYS A 101 9.78 -11.55 20.84
CA LYS A 101 9.16 -12.83 20.59
C LYS A 101 9.86 -13.42 19.36
N GLY A 102 10.75 -14.37 19.54
CA GLY A 102 11.50 -15.00 18.44
C GLY A 102 10.63 -15.43 17.27
N GLN A 103 9.37 -15.85 17.55
CA GLN A 103 8.40 -16.23 16.54
C GLN A 103 8.02 -15.03 15.63
N HIS A 104 7.84 -13.82 16.14
CA HIS A 104 7.53 -12.66 15.30
C HIS A 104 8.68 -12.30 14.37
N LYS A 105 9.92 -12.41 14.87
CA LYS A 105 11.12 -12.17 14.08
C LYS A 105 11.23 -13.16 12.93
N GLU A 106 10.97 -14.43 13.19
CA GLU A 106 11.02 -15.48 12.17
C GLU A 106 9.89 -15.32 11.15
N THR A 107 8.67 -15.07 11.60
CA THR A 107 7.54 -14.80 10.71
C THR A 107 7.82 -13.60 9.78
N ALA A 108 8.39 -12.50 10.30
CA ALA A 108 8.75 -11.35 9.48
C ALA A 108 9.79 -11.72 8.40
N ARG A 109 10.82 -12.50 8.75
CA ARG A 109 11.82 -12.99 7.80
C ARG A 109 11.22 -13.89 6.74
N ASN A 110 10.39 -14.83 7.15
CA ASN A 110 9.73 -15.77 6.23
C ASN A 110 8.84 -15.04 5.23
N LEU A 111 8.09 -14.03 5.67
CA LEU A 111 7.26 -13.20 4.80
C LEU A 111 8.08 -12.42 3.78
N LEU A 112 9.20 -11.78 4.19
CA LEU A 112 10.09 -11.09 3.24
C LEU A 112 10.79 -12.06 2.28
N ASP A 113 11.19 -13.23 2.76
CA ASP A 113 11.72 -14.29 1.90
C ASP A 113 10.68 -14.80 0.90
N PHE A 114 9.46 -15.02 1.34
CA PHE A 114 8.35 -15.38 0.46
C PHE A 114 8.11 -14.30 -0.60
N LEU A 115 8.06 -13.03 -0.19
CA LEU A 115 7.83 -11.91 -1.09
C LEU A 115 8.85 -11.85 -2.23
N PHE A 116 10.13 -11.94 -1.91
CA PHE A 116 11.21 -11.71 -2.87
C PHE A 116 11.70 -12.98 -3.58
N ASN A 117 11.64 -14.13 -2.93
CA ASN A 117 12.27 -15.36 -3.41
C ASN A 117 11.27 -16.41 -3.92
N SER A 118 9.98 -16.32 -3.54
CA SER A 118 8.95 -17.14 -4.16
C SER A 118 8.65 -16.64 -5.59
N ASN A 119 8.07 -17.48 -6.41
CA ASN A 119 7.61 -17.06 -7.75
C ASN A 119 6.18 -16.52 -7.72
N ALA A 120 5.60 -16.28 -6.55
CA ALA A 120 4.19 -15.90 -6.42
C ALA A 120 3.85 -14.57 -7.12
N PHE A 121 4.75 -13.60 -7.08
CA PHE A 121 4.52 -12.24 -7.58
C PHE A 121 5.40 -11.85 -8.75
N LYS A 122 6.10 -12.80 -9.36
CA LYS A 122 7.05 -12.55 -10.45
C LYS A 122 6.78 -13.45 -11.65
N THR A 123 6.94 -12.89 -12.84
CA THR A 123 6.95 -13.64 -14.09
C THR A 123 8.39 -13.96 -14.51
N PRO A 124 8.62 -14.83 -15.50
CA PRO A 124 9.94 -15.02 -16.08
C PRO A 124 10.57 -13.69 -16.56
N GLU A 125 9.76 -12.83 -17.19
CA GLU A 125 10.17 -11.53 -17.74
C GLU A 125 10.60 -10.58 -16.62
N SER A 126 9.83 -10.45 -15.54
CA SER A 126 10.20 -9.57 -14.42
C SER A 126 11.42 -10.05 -13.62
N LYS A 127 11.95 -11.24 -13.95
CA LYS A 127 13.23 -11.77 -13.44
C LYS A 127 14.39 -11.66 -14.44
N ASP A 128 14.12 -11.34 -15.69
CA ASP A 128 15.15 -11.22 -16.73
C ASP A 128 15.64 -9.76 -16.81
N PRO A 129 16.93 -9.48 -16.52
CA PRO A 129 17.51 -8.14 -16.60
C PRO A 129 17.42 -7.47 -17.99
N LYS A 130 17.12 -8.23 -19.03
CA LYS A 130 16.95 -7.71 -20.39
C LYS A 130 15.57 -7.11 -20.62
N MET A 131 14.60 -7.46 -19.80
CA MET A 131 13.22 -7.04 -19.94
C MET A 131 12.97 -5.72 -19.19
N SER A 132 12.05 -4.93 -19.69
CA SER A 132 11.73 -3.62 -19.10
C SER A 132 10.96 -3.75 -17.79
N SER A 133 10.24 -4.85 -17.60
CA SER A 133 9.56 -5.20 -16.34
C SER A 133 10.49 -5.74 -15.25
N TYR A 134 11.78 -5.95 -15.55
CA TYR A 134 12.73 -6.48 -14.58
C TYR A 134 12.71 -5.73 -13.25
N GLY A 135 12.57 -6.48 -12.17
CA GLY A 135 12.54 -5.99 -10.79
C GLY A 135 11.15 -5.55 -10.30
N LEU A 136 10.14 -5.42 -11.18
CA LEU A 136 8.78 -5.15 -10.75
C LEU A 136 8.17 -6.36 -10.02
N ILE A 137 7.31 -6.06 -9.04
CA ILE A 137 6.54 -7.06 -8.30
C ILE A 137 5.07 -6.94 -8.71
N GLY A 138 4.49 -8.05 -9.13
CA GLY A 138 3.10 -8.14 -9.52
C GLY A 138 2.16 -7.94 -8.33
N TRP A 139 0.99 -7.41 -8.62
CA TRP A 139 -0.04 -7.09 -7.64
C TRP A 139 -0.42 -8.28 -6.75
N ALA A 140 -0.66 -9.44 -7.36
CA ALA A 140 -1.15 -10.62 -6.65
C ALA A 140 -0.62 -11.91 -7.27
N GLY A 141 -0.65 -12.99 -6.51
CA GLY A 141 -0.23 -14.30 -6.97
C GLY A 141 -1.01 -14.81 -8.20
N THR A 142 -2.26 -14.44 -8.36
CA THR A 142 -3.08 -14.74 -9.54
C THR A 142 -2.87 -13.75 -10.70
N ARG A 143 -2.11 -12.67 -10.47
CA ARG A 143 -1.87 -11.60 -11.45
C ARG A 143 -0.42 -11.08 -11.36
N PRO A 144 0.57 -11.95 -11.52
CA PRO A 144 1.98 -11.59 -11.32
C PRO A 144 2.55 -10.67 -12.41
N SER A 145 1.84 -10.47 -13.52
CA SER A 145 2.20 -9.55 -14.61
C SER A 145 1.42 -8.23 -14.58
N ARG A 146 0.62 -7.99 -13.53
CA ARG A 146 -0.12 -6.74 -13.35
C ARG A 146 0.55 -5.89 -12.29
N TYR A 147 0.94 -4.67 -12.64
CA TYR A 147 1.71 -3.78 -11.78
C TYR A 147 0.92 -2.50 -11.49
N TYR A 148 0.72 -2.22 -10.19
CA TYR A 148 0.17 -0.97 -9.70
C TYR A 148 1.25 -0.17 -8.96
N GLY A 149 1.17 1.16 -9.03
CA GLY A 149 2.13 2.03 -8.36
C GLY A 149 2.06 1.95 -6.85
N ASP A 150 0.85 2.00 -6.31
CA ASP A 150 0.61 1.94 -4.88
C ASP A 150 1.01 0.61 -4.25
N ASP A 151 0.68 -0.51 -4.89
CA ASP A 151 1.10 -1.83 -4.39
C ASP A 151 2.62 -1.94 -4.33
N ASN A 152 3.34 -1.56 -5.40
CA ASN A 152 4.79 -1.57 -5.40
C ASN A 152 5.39 -0.60 -4.37
N ALA A 153 4.77 0.55 -4.16
CA ALA A 153 5.21 1.52 -3.16
C ALA A 153 5.06 0.99 -1.73
N ARG A 154 3.96 0.31 -1.45
CA ARG A 154 3.68 -0.32 -0.14
C ARG A 154 4.59 -1.53 0.09
N VAL A 155 4.85 -2.32 -0.95
CA VAL A 155 5.89 -3.37 -0.90
C VAL A 155 7.24 -2.78 -0.50
N LEU A 156 7.65 -1.67 -1.10
CA LEU A 156 8.90 -0.99 -0.79
C LEU A 156 8.94 -0.49 0.66
N LEU A 157 7.95 0.30 1.07
CA LEU A 157 7.90 0.85 2.43
C LEU A 157 7.89 -0.24 3.49
N GLY A 158 7.05 -1.27 3.33
CA GLY A 158 6.96 -2.39 4.25
C GLY A 158 8.27 -3.18 4.32
N SER A 159 8.94 -3.40 3.18
CA SER A 159 10.21 -4.11 3.13
C SER A 159 11.36 -3.31 3.74
N ILE A 160 11.44 -1.99 3.48
CA ILE A 160 12.45 -1.09 4.03
C ILE A 160 12.33 -1.06 5.56
N LEU A 161 11.11 -0.78 6.07
CA LEU A 161 10.87 -0.67 7.51
C LEU A 161 10.99 -2.02 8.21
N GLY A 162 10.51 -3.09 7.60
CA GLY A 162 10.66 -4.46 8.11
C GLY A 162 12.12 -4.89 8.22
N SER A 163 12.91 -4.68 7.15
CA SER A 163 14.35 -4.99 7.14
C SER A 163 15.11 -4.18 8.18
N GLN A 164 14.79 -2.88 8.31
CA GLN A 164 15.38 -2.00 9.32
C GLN A 164 15.07 -2.47 10.74
N ALA A 165 13.80 -2.79 11.03
CA ALA A 165 13.39 -3.27 12.35
C ALA A 165 14.01 -4.64 12.71
N LEU A 166 14.29 -5.49 11.72
CA LEU A 166 14.99 -6.75 11.90
C LEU A 166 16.51 -6.58 12.05
N GLY A 167 17.07 -5.43 11.65
CA GLY A 167 18.51 -5.22 11.50
C GLY A 167 19.12 -6.14 10.43
N ASP A 168 18.39 -6.46 9.38
CA ASP A 168 18.77 -7.45 8.37
C ASP A 168 18.86 -6.80 6.97
N THR A 169 19.98 -7.00 6.28
CA THR A 169 20.27 -6.41 4.97
C THR A 169 20.08 -7.39 3.80
N LYS A 170 19.59 -8.57 4.08
CA LYS A 170 19.45 -9.66 3.11
C LYS A 170 18.70 -9.26 1.84
N TRP A 171 17.70 -8.39 1.95
CA TRP A 171 16.84 -8.00 0.84
C TRP A 171 17.19 -6.66 0.18
N ASN A 172 18.30 -6.02 0.58
CA ASN A 172 18.69 -4.70 0.07
C ASN A 172 18.80 -4.66 -1.45
N THR A 173 19.33 -5.70 -2.07
CA THR A 173 19.44 -5.77 -3.53
C THR A 173 18.08 -5.78 -4.19
N GLN A 174 17.16 -6.61 -3.71
CA GLN A 174 15.80 -6.71 -4.27
C GLN A 174 14.99 -5.43 -4.04
N ILE A 175 15.15 -4.79 -2.89
CA ILE A 175 14.53 -3.48 -2.58
C ILE A 175 15.05 -2.43 -3.57
N LEU A 176 16.36 -2.35 -3.80
CA LEU A 176 16.95 -1.41 -4.74
C LEU A 176 16.49 -1.70 -6.18
N GLU A 177 16.49 -2.95 -6.60
CA GLU A 177 15.99 -3.36 -7.92
C GLU A 177 14.54 -2.92 -8.13
N LEU A 178 13.68 -3.11 -7.12
CA LEU A 178 12.28 -2.71 -7.19
C LEU A 178 12.11 -1.18 -7.26
N ILE A 179 12.89 -0.40 -6.50
CA ILE A 179 12.88 1.08 -6.60
C ILE A 179 13.27 1.49 -8.02
N LEU A 180 14.36 0.95 -8.55
CA LEU A 180 14.86 1.30 -9.87
C LEU A 180 13.93 0.84 -11.00
N ALA A 181 13.24 -0.30 -10.82
CA ALA A 181 12.23 -0.77 -11.77
C ALA A 181 11.04 0.21 -11.85
N ASN A 182 10.54 0.66 -10.71
CA ASN A 182 9.49 1.67 -10.66
C ASN A 182 9.96 3.02 -11.22
N PHE A 183 11.18 3.44 -10.92
CA PHE A 183 11.77 4.68 -11.46
C PHE A 183 11.91 4.65 -12.99
N ARG A 184 12.35 3.52 -13.57
CA ARG A 184 12.47 3.34 -15.02
C ARG A 184 11.13 3.35 -15.74
N THR A 185 10.08 2.82 -15.10
CA THR A 185 8.74 2.76 -15.68
C THR A 185 7.90 4.01 -15.44
N SER A 186 8.33 4.91 -14.56
CA SER A 186 7.76 6.25 -14.42
C SER A 186 8.33 7.15 -15.52
N GLY A 187 7.46 7.76 -16.33
CA GLY A 187 7.86 8.64 -17.44
C GLY A 187 8.75 9.80 -17.02
N GLU A 188 9.08 10.68 -17.97
CA GLU A 188 9.95 11.84 -17.74
C GLU A 188 9.41 12.75 -16.61
N LYS A 189 8.09 12.91 -16.56
CA LYS A 189 7.41 13.74 -15.57
C LYS A 189 7.10 13.00 -14.24
N GLY A 190 7.56 11.77 -14.08
CA GLY A 190 7.37 10.97 -12.86
C GLY A 190 6.01 10.31 -12.71
N PHE A 191 5.27 10.14 -13.81
CA PHE A 191 3.97 9.50 -13.84
C PHE A 191 3.94 8.27 -14.74
N ARG A 192 2.99 7.40 -14.46
CA ARG A 192 2.58 6.28 -15.32
C ARG A 192 1.06 6.08 -15.25
N SER A 193 0.52 5.16 -16.01
CA SER A 193 -0.90 4.78 -15.88
C SER A 193 -1.15 4.11 -14.53
N ASN A 194 -2.37 4.20 -14.03
CA ASN A 194 -2.78 3.61 -12.74
C ASN A 194 -2.38 2.14 -12.60
N ALA A 195 -2.39 1.41 -13.71
CA ALA A 195 -1.96 0.03 -13.76
C ALA A 195 -1.26 -0.25 -15.10
N MET A 196 -0.25 -1.11 -15.07
CA MET A 196 0.51 -1.54 -16.23
C MET A 196 0.47 -3.06 -16.36
N ASN A 197 0.43 -3.58 -17.58
CA ASN A 197 0.62 -5.00 -17.84
C ASN A 197 2.07 -5.27 -18.24
N GLY A 198 2.60 -6.43 -17.90
CA GLY A 198 3.94 -6.82 -18.27
C GLY A 198 4.17 -6.81 -19.79
N SER A 199 3.22 -7.34 -20.58
CA SER A 199 3.28 -7.29 -22.05
C SER A 199 3.49 -5.87 -22.58
N ASP A 200 2.70 -4.90 -22.10
CA ASP A 200 2.74 -3.53 -22.60
C ASP A 200 4.06 -2.81 -22.23
N ILE A 201 4.67 -3.23 -21.10
CA ILE A 201 5.97 -2.72 -20.64
C ILE A 201 7.10 -3.33 -21.50
N ASP A 202 7.05 -4.64 -21.69
CA ASP A 202 8.14 -5.40 -22.32
C ASP A 202 8.17 -5.28 -23.84
N GLU A 203 7.13 -4.73 -24.46
CA GLU A 203 7.13 -4.28 -25.86
C GLU A 203 7.99 -3.02 -26.07
N LYS A 204 8.39 -2.31 -25.00
CA LYS A 204 9.16 -1.08 -25.01
C LYS A 204 10.50 -1.29 -24.30
N THR A 205 11.49 -0.54 -24.71
CA THR A 205 12.73 -0.43 -23.95
C THR A 205 12.51 0.43 -22.69
N TRP A 206 13.29 0.21 -21.65
CA TRP A 206 13.22 1.05 -20.46
C TRP A 206 13.55 2.52 -20.74
N GLN A 207 14.38 2.82 -21.76
CA GLN A 207 14.68 4.18 -22.22
C GLN A 207 13.44 4.87 -22.82
N GLU A 208 12.61 4.13 -23.56
CA GLU A 208 11.34 4.65 -24.08
C GLU A 208 10.33 4.90 -22.96
N LEU A 209 10.25 3.99 -21.99
CA LEU A 209 9.39 4.16 -20.82
C LEU A 209 9.78 5.41 -20.02
N MET A 210 11.07 5.63 -19.78
CA MET A 210 11.57 6.81 -19.07
C MET A 210 11.27 8.14 -19.77
N LYS A 211 11.11 8.14 -21.10
CA LYS A 211 10.75 9.32 -21.91
C LYS A 211 9.22 9.51 -22.02
N GLY A 212 8.44 8.64 -21.46
CA GLY A 212 6.97 8.73 -21.46
C GLY A 212 6.47 10.07 -20.94
N GLN A 213 5.44 10.63 -21.60
CA GLN A 213 4.92 11.98 -21.31
C GLN A 213 3.57 11.94 -20.55
N ILE A 214 3.22 10.81 -19.99
CA ILE A 214 1.97 10.65 -19.24
C ILE A 214 1.98 11.63 -18.06
N VAL A 215 0.83 12.29 -17.85
CA VAL A 215 0.51 13.04 -16.63
C VAL A 215 -0.74 12.40 -16.03
N ASN A 216 -0.64 12.00 -14.79
CA ASN A 216 -1.71 11.30 -14.08
C ASN A 216 -1.77 11.80 -12.62
N PRO A 217 -2.48 12.92 -12.35
CA PRO A 217 -2.56 13.50 -11.02
C PRO A 217 -3.48 12.68 -10.10
N ALA A 218 -3.09 11.42 -9.89
CA ALA A 218 -3.77 10.44 -9.05
C ALA A 218 -2.84 10.04 -7.88
N PRO A 219 -2.84 10.77 -6.76
CA PRO A 219 -1.95 10.51 -5.63
C PRO A 219 -1.99 9.05 -5.13
N HIS A 220 -3.14 8.40 -5.23
CA HIS A 220 -3.31 7.00 -4.86
C HIS A 220 -2.22 6.10 -5.43
N PHE A 221 -1.94 6.23 -6.73
CA PHE A 221 -1.06 5.31 -7.44
C PHE A 221 0.41 5.70 -7.43
N GLU A 222 0.73 6.99 -7.25
CA GLU A 222 2.08 7.49 -7.50
C GLU A 222 2.76 8.09 -6.26
N SER A 223 1.99 8.68 -5.34
CA SER A 223 2.56 9.52 -4.27
C SER A 223 3.55 8.77 -3.38
N TRP A 224 3.26 7.53 -3.04
CA TRP A 224 4.15 6.74 -2.18
C TRP A 224 5.36 6.18 -2.93
N LEU A 225 5.32 6.06 -4.25
CA LEU A 225 6.54 5.82 -5.04
C LEU A 225 7.48 7.02 -4.95
N TRP A 226 6.94 8.24 -5.03
CA TRP A 226 7.76 9.45 -4.86
C TRP A 226 8.39 9.51 -3.47
N ALA A 227 7.69 9.10 -2.42
CA ALA A 227 8.28 8.97 -1.10
C ALA A 227 9.46 7.99 -1.09
N ASN A 228 9.32 6.82 -1.72
CA ASN A 228 10.42 5.86 -1.84
C ASN A 228 11.61 6.39 -2.63
N TYR A 229 11.38 7.21 -3.67
CA TYR A 229 12.46 7.87 -4.41
C TYR A 229 13.18 8.91 -3.55
N LEU A 230 12.45 9.70 -2.75
CA LEU A 230 13.03 10.64 -1.79
C LEU A 230 13.83 9.92 -0.69
N TRP A 231 13.34 8.79 -0.20
CA TRP A 231 14.09 7.96 0.74
C TRP A 231 15.42 7.48 0.13
N LEU A 232 15.41 7.00 -1.11
CA LEU A 232 16.64 6.58 -1.77
C LEU A 232 17.56 7.76 -2.09
N TYR A 233 17.01 8.94 -2.44
CA TYR A 233 17.77 10.16 -2.59
C TYR A 233 18.52 10.54 -1.31
N ASP A 234 17.83 10.50 -0.15
CA ASP A 234 18.45 10.76 1.16
C ASP A 234 19.66 9.84 1.44
N LYS A 235 19.58 8.58 1.01
CA LYS A 235 20.67 7.62 1.23
C LYS A 235 21.80 7.71 0.23
N THR A 236 21.57 8.24 -0.98
CA THR A 236 22.51 8.15 -2.09
C THR A 236 22.96 9.50 -2.66
N GLY A 237 22.18 10.55 -2.45
CA GLY A 237 22.37 11.84 -3.11
C GLY A 237 22.15 11.80 -4.63
N TYR A 238 21.50 10.74 -5.16
CA TYR A 238 21.29 10.61 -6.61
C TYR A 238 20.23 11.58 -7.10
N GLN A 239 20.69 12.72 -7.61
CA GLN A 239 19.89 13.89 -7.98
C GLN A 239 18.68 13.60 -8.89
N PRO A 240 18.77 12.70 -9.91
CA PRO A 240 17.62 12.40 -10.76
C PRO A 240 16.37 11.89 -10.02
N LEU A 241 16.52 11.27 -8.83
CA LEU A 241 15.39 10.88 -8.00
C LEU A 241 14.62 12.11 -7.47
N LEU A 242 15.34 13.08 -6.92
CA LEU A 242 14.75 14.33 -6.43
C LEU A 242 14.12 15.14 -7.54
N ASP A 243 14.81 15.31 -8.67
CA ASP A 243 14.34 16.10 -9.82
C ASP A 243 13.01 15.56 -10.37
N LYS A 244 12.94 14.22 -10.54
CA LYS A 244 11.71 13.57 -11.01
C LYS A 244 10.56 13.77 -10.03
N VAL A 245 10.81 13.60 -8.72
CA VAL A 245 9.78 13.78 -7.69
C VAL A 245 9.30 15.23 -7.63
N LYS A 246 10.20 16.21 -7.68
CA LYS A 246 9.84 17.64 -7.70
C LYS A 246 8.91 17.95 -8.86
N THR A 247 9.26 17.51 -10.06
CA THR A 247 8.43 17.69 -11.26
C THR A 247 7.04 17.06 -11.08
N ALA A 248 6.98 15.84 -10.58
CA ALA A 248 5.72 15.13 -10.39
C ALA A 248 4.83 15.80 -9.32
N ILE A 249 5.41 16.18 -8.18
CA ILE A 249 4.69 16.85 -7.10
C ILE A 249 4.22 18.24 -7.55
N GLU A 250 5.03 19.03 -8.24
CA GLU A 250 4.65 20.34 -8.76
C GLU A 250 3.42 20.24 -9.69
N ILE A 251 3.46 19.30 -10.64
CA ILE A 251 2.33 19.05 -11.54
C ILE A 251 1.09 18.61 -10.75
N THR A 252 1.26 17.73 -9.78
CA THR A 252 0.14 17.21 -8.96
C THR A 252 -0.48 18.32 -8.12
N MET A 253 0.31 19.17 -7.48
CA MET A 253 -0.18 20.29 -6.68
C MET A 253 -0.82 21.38 -7.55
N ALA A 254 -0.32 21.61 -8.77
CA ALA A 254 -0.96 22.52 -9.72
C ALA A 254 -2.34 22.05 -10.19
N ASN A 255 -2.65 20.77 -10.04
CA ASN A 255 -3.95 20.17 -10.36
C ASN A 255 -4.85 19.98 -9.13
N TYR A 256 -4.40 20.35 -7.95
CA TYR A 256 -5.17 20.21 -6.70
C TYR A 256 -6.16 21.37 -6.52
N PRO A 257 -7.38 21.10 -5.99
CA PRO A 257 -8.01 19.78 -5.84
C PRO A 257 -8.85 19.34 -7.05
N GLU A 258 -9.20 20.24 -7.97
CA GLU A 258 -10.27 20.07 -8.98
C GLU A 258 -9.94 19.00 -10.02
N ASN A 259 -8.66 18.86 -10.38
CA ASN A 259 -8.22 17.95 -11.42
C ASN A 259 -7.53 16.69 -10.86
N TRP A 260 -7.55 16.50 -9.54
CA TRP A 260 -7.10 15.22 -8.97
C TRP A 260 -8.04 14.10 -9.36
N ILE A 261 -7.45 12.95 -9.67
CA ILE A 261 -8.19 11.71 -9.92
C ILE A 261 -8.19 10.92 -8.62
N TRP A 262 -9.38 10.57 -8.14
CA TRP A 262 -9.56 9.84 -6.90
C TRP A 262 -9.82 8.36 -7.17
N THR A 263 -9.34 7.48 -6.32
CA THR A 263 -9.70 6.07 -6.36
C THR A 263 -10.95 5.81 -5.54
N ASN A 264 -10.96 6.21 -4.28
CA ASN A 264 -12.09 6.02 -3.37
C ASN A 264 -12.71 7.36 -2.95
N GLY A 265 -11.91 8.27 -2.43
CA GLY A 265 -12.33 9.59 -2.01
C GLY A 265 -11.14 10.52 -1.84
N ILE A 266 -11.40 11.83 -1.79
CA ILE A 266 -10.33 12.83 -1.76
C ILE A 266 -9.51 12.82 -0.46
N GLN A 267 -10.11 12.44 0.67
CA GLN A 267 -9.36 12.41 1.93
C GLN A 267 -8.29 11.33 1.92
N GLN A 268 -8.57 10.21 1.28
CA GLN A 268 -7.58 9.17 1.08
C GLN A 268 -6.42 9.65 0.19
N GLU A 269 -6.71 10.39 -0.86
CA GLU A 269 -5.69 10.97 -1.74
C GLU A 269 -4.85 12.02 -0.99
N ARG A 270 -5.49 12.88 -0.17
CA ARG A 270 -4.79 13.83 0.72
C ARG A 270 -3.88 13.11 1.71
N ALA A 271 -4.40 12.09 2.40
CA ALA A 271 -3.63 11.32 3.36
C ALA A 271 -2.38 10.70 2.71
N ARG A 272 -2.50 10.17 1.50
CA ARG A 272 -1.36 9.61 0.75
C ARG A 272 -0.37 10.67 0.29
N MET A 273 -0.85 11.85 -0.11
CA MET A 273 0.02 12.92 -0.61
C MET A 273 0.87 13.57 0.48
N ILE A 274 0.43 13.56 1.74
CA ILE A 274 1.19 14.14 2.86
C ILE A 274 2.57 13.49 3.00
N LEU A 275 2.70 12.19 2.82
CA LEU A 275 3.98 11.49 3.03
C LEU A 275 5.09 12.00 2.10
N PRO A 276 4.93 12.01 0.77
CA PRO A 276 5.97 12.53 -0.11
C PRO A 276 6.21 14.03 0.07
N LEU A 277 5.19 14.82 0.43
CA LEU A 277 5.38 16.25 0.74
C LEU A 277 6.23 16.43 2.01
N ALA A 278 5.99 15.67 3.08
CA ALA A 278 6.81 15.72 4.29
C ALA A 278 8.28 15.34 4.00
N TRP A 279 8.49 14.30 3.20
CA TRP A 279 9.83 13.87 2.86
C TRP A 279 10.50 14.80 1.84
N LEU A 280 9.74 15.49 0.99
CA LEU A 280 10.26 16.54 0.11
C LEU A 280 10.75 17.75 0.93
N VAL A 281 10.02 18.16 1.97
CA VAL A 281 10.47 19.22 2.88
C VAL A 281 11.79 18.83 3.57
N ARG A 282 11.94 17.57 4.00
CA ARG A 282 13.21 17.10 4.59
C ARG A 282 14.36 17.07 3.58
N ALA A 283 14.07 16.74 2.32
CA ALA A 283 15.09 16.70 1.27
C ALA A 283 15.48 18.11 0.78
N GLU A 284 14.52 19.00 0.67
CA GLU A 284 14.70 20.38 0.20
C GLU A 284 13.67 21.30 0.88
N ASP A 285 14.08 21.95 1.96
CA ASP A 285 13.22 22.84 2.75
C ASP A 285 13.02 24.18 2.04
N THR A 286 11.92 24.32 1.33
CA THR A 286 11.52 25.58 0.69
C THR A 286 10.18 26.07 1.24
N LYS A 287 9.95 27.38 1.13
CA LYS A 287 8.66 27.98 1.48
C LYS A 287 7.50 27.29 0.76
N GLN A 288 7.64 27.02 -0.52
CA GLN A 288 6.61 26.39 -1.36
C GLN A 288 6.31 24.95 -0.90
N HIS A 289 7.33 24.13 -0.61
CA HIS A 289 7.14 22.77 -0.13
C HIS A 289 6.41 22.74 1.21
N ARG A 290 6.74 23.66 2.13
CA ARG A 290 6.02 23.82 3.40
C ARG A 290 4.58 24.29 3.21
N GLU A 291 4.34 25.21 2.28
CA GLU A 291 2.98 25.68 1.95
C GLU A 291 2.13 24.52 1.40
N TRP A 292 2.65 23.70 0.50
CA TRP A 292 1.95 22.53 0.00
C TRP A 292 1.65 21.51 1.09
N LEU A 293 2.64 21.18 1.91
CA LEU A 293 2.45 20.27 3.03
C LEU A 293 1.38 20.77 4.00
N GLY A 294 1.46 22.03 4.42
CA GLY A 294 0.48 22.67 5.29
C GLY A 294 -0.93 22.66 4.69
N MET A 295 -1.06 23.03 3.42
CA MET A 295 -2.35 23.04 2.71
C MET A 295 -3.03 21.67 2.73
N ILE A 296 -2.32 20.61 2.35
CA ILE A 296 -2.90 19.26 2.30
C ILE A 296 -3.23 18.73 3.71
N CYS A 297 -2.35 19.00 4.71
CA CYS A 297 -2.63 18.65 6.10
C CYS A 297 -3.89 19.37 6.62
N ASP A 298 -4.00 20.68 6.41
CA ASP A 298 -5.13 21.48 6.86
C ASP A 298 -6.44 21.01 6.20
N ASP A 299 -6.41 20.75 4.89
CA ASP A 299 -7.59 20.29 4.16
C ASP A 299 -8.01 18.87 4.59
N LEU A 300 -7.09 18.00 4.92
CA LEU A 300 -7.40 16.70 5.51
C LEU A 300 -8.04 16.86 6.90
N LEU A 301 -7.42 17.64 7.77
CA LEU A 301 -7.84 17.81 9.18
C LEU A 301 -9.17 18.57 9.32
N LYS A 302 -9.58 19.40 8.38
CA LYS A 302 -10.93 19.99 8.33
C LYS A 302 -12.05 18.95 8.33
N ASN A 303 -11.74 17.73 7.90
CA ASN A 303 -12.69 16.61 7.83
C ASN A 303 -12.58 15.66 9.02
N GLN A 304 -11.77 15.98 10.02
CA GLN A 304 -11.69 15.20 11.24
C GLN A 304 -12.89 15.49 12.15
N VAL A 305 -13.56 14.43 12.58
CA VAL A 305 -14.67 14.53 13.54
C VAL A 305 -14.19 14.38 15.00
N ALA A 306 -15.05 14.71 15.95
CA ALA A 306 -14.68 14.73 17.38
C ALA A 306 -14.15 13.39 17.92
N SER A 307 -14.50 12.26 17.30
CA SER A 307 -13.96 10.93 17.65
C SER A 307 -12.53 10.71 17.14
N GLY A 308 -11.99 11.61 16.31
CA GLY A 308 -10.70 11.47 15.64
C GLY A 308 -10.78 10.84 14.25
N ALA A 309 -11.92 10.27 13.86
CA ALA A 309 -12.12 9.71 12.52
C ALA A 309 -12.10 10.79 11.44
N LEU A 310 -11.67 10.44 10.24
CA LEU A 310 -11.73 11.29 9.08
C LEU A 310 -12.98 10.98 8.26
N ARG A 311 -13.75 12.03 7.95
CA ARG A 311 -14.91 11.90 7.04
C ARG A 311 -14.40 11.86 5.61
N GLU A 312 -14.85 10.87 4.86
CA GLU A 312 -14.53 10.76 3.45
C GLU A 312 -15.50 11.55 2.57
N GLU A 313 -15.02 12.07 1.48
CA GLU A 313 -15.80 12.74 0.44
C GLU A 313 -15.64 11.99 -0.88
N LEU A 314 -16.73 11.44 -1.41
CA LEU A 314 -16.71 10.71 -2.68
C LEU A 314 -16.70 11.63 -3.90
N GLY A 315 -17.18 12.85 -3.75
CA GLY A 315 -17.33 13.80 -4.83
C GLY A 315 -18.35 13.36 -5.89
N GLU A 316 -18.31 14.04 -7.03
CA GLU A 316 -19.13 13.69 -8.18
C GLU A 316 -18.66 12.37 -8.80
N GLY A 317 -19.60 11.58 -9.35
CA GLY A 317 -19.37 10.19 -9.79
C GLY A 317 -18.36 9.98 -10.92
N SER A 318 -17.78 11.04 -11.47
CA SER A 318 -16.69 10.97 -12.45
C SER A 318 -15.29 11.12 -11.87
N LYS A 319 -15.15 11.49 -10.61
CA LYS A 319 -13.85 11.76 -9.98
C LYS A 319 -13.24 10.57 -9.27
N GLY A 320 -14.07 9.65 -8.76
CA GLY A 320 -13.63 8.44 -8.08
C GLY A 320 -13.97 7.16 -8.85
N LYS A 321 -13.19 6.12 -8.62
CA LYS A 321 -13.43 4.79 -9.23
C LYS A 321 -14.65 4.10 -8.62
N TYR A 322 -14.91 4.34 -7.34
CA TYR A 322 -15.97 3.70 -6.58
C TYR A 322 -17.02 4.74 -6.17
N GLY A 323 -18.28 4.34 -6.24
CA GLY A 323 -19.40 5.11 -5.73
C GLY A 323 -20.00 4.49 -4.49
N ALA A 324 -20.99 5.17 -3.91
CA ALA A 324 -21.78 4.61 -2.84
C ALA A 324 -22.48 3.30 -3.28
N PRO A 325 -22.66 2.32 -2.37
CA PRO A 325 -23.47 1.14 -2.64
C PRO A 325 -24.88 1.55 -3.08
N LYS A 326 -25.43 0.85 -4.06
CA LYS A 326 -26.78 1.17 -4.59
C LYS A 326 -27.92 0.70 -3.69
N SER A 327 -27.63 -0.24 -2.81
CA SER A 327 -28.58 -0.80 -1.83
C SER A 327 -27.80 -1.49 -0.69
N ASN A 328 -28.52 -1.86 0.37
CA ASN A 328 -27.94 -2.62 1.49
C ASN A 328 -27.37 -3.97 1.05
N GLU A 329 -27.97 -4.61 0.02
CA GLU A 329 -27.51 -5.90 -0.49
C GLU A 329 -26.16 -5.78 -1.25
N HIS A 330 -25.81 -4.59 -1.74
CA HIS A 330 -24.54 -4.34 -2.40
C HIS A 330 -23.42 -3.88 -1.45
N TYR A 331 -23.78 -3.65 -0.18
CA TYR A 331 -22.83 -3.22 0.83
C TYR A 331 -21.76 -4.28 1.09
N GLY A 332 -20.50 -3.91 0.96
CA GLY A 332 -19.38 -4.80 1.16
C GLY A 332 -19.09 -5.80 0.03
N HIS A 333 -19.86 -5.82 -1.05
CA HIS A 333 -19.61 -6.71 -2.19
C HIS A 333 -18.53 -6.22 -3.16
N ASN A 334 -18.20 -4.94 -3.11
CA ASN A 334 -17.13 -4.33 -3.89
C ASN A 334 -15.95 -3.99 -2.97
N GLU A 335 -14.79 -3.77 -3.55
CA GLU A 335 -13.64 -3.21 -2.82
C GLU A 335 -13.82 -1.73 -2.46
N ALA A 336 -14.98 -1.18 -2.79
CA ALA A 336 -15.33 0.17 -2.40
C ALA A 336 -15.30 0.29 -0.87
N PRO A 337 -14.87 1.43 -0.35
CA PRO A 337 -15.06 1.75 1.04
C PRO A 337 -16.54 1.59 1.41
N VAL A 338 -16.76 1.27 2.66
CA VAL A 338 -18.05 1.04 3.28
C VAL A 338 -18.89 2.33 3.39
N ILE A 339 -18.69 3.26 2.48
CA ILE A 339 -19.41 4.54 2.42
C ILE A 339 -20.65 4.36 1.59
N HIS A 340 -21.80 4.60 2.16
CA HIS A 340 -23.02 4.67 1.41
C HIS A 340 -23.61 6.09 1.33
N THR A 341 -23.08 7.03 2.09
CA THR A 341 -23.47 8.44 2.04
C THR A 341 -22.23 9.33 2.08
N ASN A 342 -22.13 10.29 1.20
CA ASN A 342 -21.02 11.25 1.21
C ASN A 342 -20.92 11.96 2.56
N GLY A 343 -19.73 12.02 3.13
CA GLY A 343 -19.50 12.56 4.46
C GLY A 343 -19.88 11.63 5.62
N ASP A 344 -20.13 10.35 5.36
CA ASP A 344 -20.31 9.36 6.42
C ASP A 344 -18.99 9.18 7.20
N PRO A 345 -18.97 9.47 8.53
CA PRO A 345 -17.73 9.39 9.31
C PRO A 345 -17.21 7.95 9.50
N LEU A 346 -18.01 6.95 9.21
CA LEU A 346 -17.65 5.52 9.33
C LEU A 346 -17.02 4.98 8.05
N ALA A 347 -17.07 5.76 6.99
CA ALA A 347 -16.66 5.35 5.68
C ALA A 347 -15.15 5.23 5.55
N ASP A 348 -14.68 4.04 5.15
CA ASP A 348 -13.27 3.71 4.93
C ASP A 348 -12.33 4.23 6.05
N MET A 349 -12.86 4.26 7.25
CA MET A 349 -12.20 4.87 8.42
C MET A 349 -10.84 4.22 8.71
N LEU A 350 -10.73 2.90 8.55
CA LEU A 350 -9.46 2.20 8.80
C LEU A 350 -8.44 2.53 7.72
N TYR A 351 -8.84 2.55 6.46
CA TYR A 351 -7.92 2.78 5.34
C TYR A 351 -7.42 4.23 5.33
N THR A 352 -8.32 5.20 5.25
CA THR A 352 -7.97 6.63 5.23
C THR A 352 -7.25 7.05 6.51
N SER A 353 -7.76 6.63 7.68
CA SER A 353 -7.16 6.99 8.97
C SER A 353 -5.77 6.40 9.16
N ASN A 354 -5.49 5.18 8.70
CA ASN A 354 -4.16 4.58 8.82
C ASN A 354 -3.12 5.31 7.94
N PHE A 355 -3.46 5.64 6.71
CA PHE A 355 -2.59 6.46 5.85
C PHE A 355 -2.35 7.84 6.45
N ALA A 356 -3.42 8.48 6.93
CA ALA A 356 -3.35 9.80 7.57
C ALA A 356 -2.48 9.77 8.82
N PHE A 357 -2.65 8.77 9.69
CA PHE A 357 -1.90 8.64 10.94
C PHE A 357 -0.39 8.54 10.69
N PHE A 358 0.02 7.68 9.78
CA PHE A 358 1.42 7.54 9.40
C PHE A 358 1.97 8.83 8.78
N ALA A 359 1.27 9.37 7.79
CA ALA A 359 1.73 10.54 7.04
C ALA A 359 1.77 11.82 7.90
N LEU A 360 0.78 12.05 8.77
CA LEU A 360 0.77 13.18 9.69
C LEU A 360 1.87 13.09 10.74
N ASN A 361 2.20 11.87 11.21
CA ASN A 361 3.36 11.68 12.10
C ASN A 361 4.66 12.08 11.40
N GLU A 362 4.83 11.74 10.12
CA GLU A 362 5.98 12.14 9.31
C GLU A 362 6.00 13.65 9.04
N ALA A 363 4.83 14.26 8.79
CA ALA A 363 4.69 15.69 8.59
C ALA A 363 5.05 16.51 9.86
N ALA A 364 4.68 15.99 11.03
CA ALA A 364 5.00 16.65 12.30
C ALA A 364 6.52 16.69 12.61
N GLN A 365 7.30 15.88 11.89
CA GLN A 365 8.76 15.81 12.02
C GLN A 365 9.48 16.55 10.88
N ALA A 366 8.77 17.05 9.88
CA ALA A 366 9.32 17.80 8.77
C ALA A 366 9.34 19.30 9.06
#